data_be2c32e1f53d06580f034cc99666bb54
#
_entry.id   be2c32e1f53d06580f034cc99666bb54
#
_cell.length_a   1.000
_cell.length_b   1.000
_cell.length_c   1.000
_cell.angle_alpha   90.00
_cell.angle_beta   90.00
_cell.angle_gamma   90.00
#
_symmetry.space_group_name_H-M   'P 1'
#
loop_
_entity.id
_entity.type
_entity.pdbx_description
1 polymer ?
#
loop_
_entity_poly.entity_id
_entity_poly.type
_entity_poly.pdbx_seq_one_letter_code
_entity_poly.pdbx_strand_id
1 'polypeptide(L)'
;LYEWDGLSDNMVFIGLGNYAKIMFGDEIALLALWNNVLWTVGTLVVPTGIGLALALALNRRFRGSVVFRTIFYSPAVLPLVAVGLIWSWMYNPNFGAVNIALKAMGLGWLARGWLSDYDTALAATFVTNVWSHVGFAMLLFLAGLQAIPRDYYEAAKLDGANAWQSFRHVTLPCLRPVLGITM
;
A
#
# COMPACT_ATOMS: atom_id res chain seq x y z
N LEU A 1 -23.68 19.47 -13.18
CA LEU A 1 -24.35 20.77 -13.28
C LEU A 1 -25.77 20.65 -13.83
N TYR A 2 -26.07 19.56 -14.55
CA TYR A 2 -27.35 19.25 -15.09
C TYR A 2 -27.94 17.99 -14.42
N GLU A 3 -29.24 17.96 -14.24
CA GLU A 3 -29.99 16.73 -13.94
C GLU A 3 -30.46 16.13 -15.26
N TRP A 4 -30.05 14.89 -15.53
CA TRP A 4 -30.35 14.17 -16.77
C TRP A 4 -30.36 12.66 -16.50
N ASP A 5 -31.32 11.98 -17.06
CA ASP A 5 -31.51 10.53 -16.93
C ASP A 5 -30.70 9.68 -17.91
N GLY A 6 -29.94 10.34 -18.81
CA GLY A 6 -29.09 9.66 -19.80
C GLY A 6 -29.85 9.24 -21.09
N LEU A 7 -31.15 9.39 -21.14
CA LEU A 7 -32.01 8.88 -22.23
C LEU A 7 -32.93 9.95 -22.84
N SER A 8 -33.41 10.92 -22.06
CA SER A 8 -34.33 11.97 -22.53
C SER A 8 -33.55 13.18 -23.08
N ASP A 9 -34.19 13.94 -23.97
CA ASP A 9 -33.65 15.21 -24.47
C ASP A 9 -33.76 16.36 -23.43
N ASN A 10 -34.39 16.11 -22.29
CA ASN A 10 -34.63 17.10 -21.25
C ASN A 10 -33.45 17.15 -20.27
N MET A 11 -32.63 18.16 -20.40
CA MET A 11 -31.56 18.48 -19.43
C MET A 11 -31.96 19.70 -18.62
N VAL A 12 -32.11 19.58 -17.33
CA VAL A 12 -32.40 20.69 -16.42
C VAL A 12 -31.13 21.16 -15.75
N PHE A 13 -30.79 22.44 -15.91
CA PHE A 13 -29.63 23.01 -15.22
C PHE A 13 -29.95 23.23 -13.74
N ILE A 14 -29.26 22.50 -12.87
CA ILE A 14 -29.42 22.54 -11.41
C ILE A 14 -28.21 23.11 -10.69
N GLY A 15 -27.25 23.69 -11.42
CA GLY A 15 -26.02 24.27 -10.85
C GLY A 15 -25.23 23.25 -10.03
N LEU A 16 -24.98 23.55 -8.76
CA LEU A 16 -24.25 22.68 -7.84
C LEU A 16 -25.15 21.68 -7.09
N GLY A 17 -26.41 21.52 -7.46
CA GLY A 17 -27.37 20.63 -6.80
C GLY A 17 -26.88 19.17 -6.71
N ASN A 18 -26.26 18.64 -7.77
CA ASN A 18 -25.70 17.30 -7.74
C ASN A 18 -24.59 17.15 -6.70
N TYR A 19 -23.74 18.16 -6.54
CA TYR A 19 -22.67 18.13 -5.54
C TYR A 19 -23.24 18.20 -4.12
N ALA A 20 -24.24 19.05 -3.92
CA ALA A 20 -24.94 19.13 -2.63
C ALA A 20 -25.64 17.80 -2.29
N LYS A 21 -26.28 17.15 -3.28
CA LYS A 21 -26.90 15.82 -3.09
C LYS A 21 -25.87 14.76 -2.69
N ILE A 22 -24.71 14.72 -3.36
CA ILE A 22 -23.62 13.79 -3.04
C ILE A 22 -23.08 14.06 -1.65
N MET A 23 -22.85 15.33 -1.29
CA MET A 23 -22.20 15.66 -0.01
C MET A 23 -23.13 15.57 1.21
N PHE A 24 -24.44 15.76 1.03
CA PHE A 24 -25.37 15.89 2.16
C PHE A 24 -26.56 14.94 2.11
N GLY A 25 -26.76 14.22 1.02
CA GLY A 25 -27.98 13.41 0.82
C GLY A 25 -27.73 11.97 0.34
N ASP A 26 -26.51 11.60 0.02
CA ASP A 26 -26.19 10.27 -0.50
C ASP A 26 -25.20 9.53 0.44
N GLU A 27 -25.75 8.64 1.27
CA GLU A 27 -24.95 7.84 2.21
C GLU A 27 -23.93 6.94 1.50
N ILE A 28 -24.27 6.44 0.29
CA ILE A 28 -23.35 5.58 -0.50
C ILE A 28 -22.19 6.41 -1.02
N ALA A 29 -22.44 7.63 -1.46
CA ALA A 29 -21.39 8.52 -1.93
C ALA A 29 -20.45 8.94 -0.77
N LEU A 30 -20.98 9.23 0.40
CA LEU A 30 -20.20 9.55 1.59
C LEU A 30 -19.34 8.35 2.02
N LEU A 31 -19.90 7.14 1.99
CA LEU A 31 -19.15 5.91 2.27
C LEU A 31 -18.02 5.68 1.25
N ALA A 32 -18.31 5.90 -0.04
CA ALA A 32 -17.30 5.80 -1.10
C ALA A 32 -16.17 6.82 -0.91
N LEU A 33 -16.48 8.06 -0.54
CA LEU A 33 -15.49 9.08 -0.20
C LEU A 33 -14.65 8.67 0.99
N TRP A 34 -15.26 8.14 2.06
CA TRP A 34 -14.55 7.64 3.23
C TRP A 34 -13.60 6.49 2.87
N ASN A 35 -14.07 5.52 2.10
CA ASN A 35 -13.25 4.41 1.63
C ASN A 35 -12.07 4.90 0.76
N ASN A 36 -12.28 5.92 -0.08
CA ASN A 36 -11.19 6.54 -0.85
C ASN A 36 -10.16 7.23 0.04
N VAL A 37 -10.58 7.92 1.10
CA VAL A 37 -9.65 8.53 2.07
C VAL A 37 -8.85 7.44 2.76
N LEU A 38 -9.50 6.40 3.28
CA LEU A 38 -8.82 5.26 3.92
C LEU A 38 -7.83 4.59 2.97
N TRP A 39 -8.24 4.36 1.73
CA TRP A 39 -7.39 3.77 0.70
C TRP A 39 -6.17 4.63 0.40
N THR A 40 -6.38 5.93 0.19
CA THR A 40 -5.30 6.87 -0.12
C THR A 40 -4.30 6.95 1.01
N VAL A 41 -4.75 7.19 2.23
CA VAL A 41 -3.88 7.25 3.41
C VAL A 41 -3.17 5.93 3.63
N GLY A 42 -3.90 4.82 3.52
CA GLY A 42 -3.33 3.49 3.65
C GLY A 42 -2.22 3.22 2.63
N THR A 43 -2.45 3.54 1.36
CA THR A 43 -1.48 3.34 0.27
C THR A 43 -0.25 4.22 0.42
N LEU A 44 -0.39 5.45 0.92
CA LEU A 44 0.74 6.33 1.20
C LEU A 44 1.59 5.81 2.37
N VAL A 45 0.96 5.31 3.44
CA VAL A 45 1.65 5.00 4.69
C VAL A 45 2.16 3.56 4.73
N VAL A 46 1.33 2.57 4.39
CA VAL A 46 1.62 1.16 4.66
C VAL A 46 2.72 0.60 3.74
N PRO A 47 2.61 0.67 2.39
CA PRO A 47 3.67 0.20 1.51
C PRO A 47 4.98 0.96 1.72
N THR A 48 4.90 2.27 1.95
CA THR A 48 6.05 3.13 2.22
C THR A 48 6.76 2.72 3.52
N GLY A 49 6.02 2.54 4.60
CA GLY A 49 6.56 2.12 5.90
C GLY A 49 7.19 0.73 5.85
N ILE A 50 6.49 -0.25 5.26
CA ILE A 50 7.01 -1.62 5.09
C ILE A 50 8.22 -1.61 4.14
N GLY A 51 8.15 -0.87 3.03
CA GLY A 51 9.25 -0.74 2.08
C GLY A 51 10.51 -0.16 2.72
N LEU A 52 10.37 0.89 3.54
CA LEU A 52 11.48 1.46 4.31
C LEU A 52 12.06 0.44 5.30
N ALA A 53 11.21 -0.26 6.04
CA ALA A 53 11.67 -1.29 6.99
C ALA A 53 12.45 -2.41 6.29
N LEU A 54 11.95 -2.91 5.15
CA LEU A 54 12.64 -3.89 4.33
C LEU A 54 13.95 -3.35 3.76
N ALA A 55 13.97 -2.10 3.28
CA ALA A 55 15.18 -1.47 2.78
C ALA A 55 16.26 -1.35 3.86
N LEU A 56 15.91 -0.94 5.08
CA LEU A 56 16.82 -0.88 6.21
C LEU A 56 17.39 -2.26 6.57
N ALA A 57 16.54 -3.30 6.58
CA ALA A 57 16.95 -4.67 6.84
C ALA A 57 17.89 -5.21 5.74
N LEU A 58 17.56 -4.95 4.47
CA LEU A 58 18.30 -5.46 3.30
C LEU A 58 19.47 -4.56 2.87
N ASN A 59 19.65 -3.39 3.49
CA ASN A 59 20.81 -2.52 3.24
C ASN A 59 22.11 -3.13 3.80
N ARG A 60 21.99 -4.02 4.78
CA ARG A 60 23.15 -4.77 5.29
C ARG A 60 23.63 -5.79 4.27
N ARG A 61 24.96 -5.89 4.09
CA ARG A 61 25.57 -6.91 3.22
C ARG A 61 25.54 -8.26 3.93
N PHE A 62 24.66 -9.16 3.49
CA PHE A 62 24.64 -10.55 3.92
C PHE A 62 24.42 -11.48 2.71
N ARG A 63 24.84 -12.75 2.85
CA ARG A 63 24.66 -13.77 1.81
C ARG A 63 23.17 -13.98 1.58
N GLY A 64 22.70 -13.84 0.33
CA GLY A 64 21.29 -13.98 -0.04
C GLY A 64 20.48 -12.67 -0.09
N SER A 65 21.05 -11.51 0.25
CA SER A 65 20.31 -10.23 0.18
C SER A 65 19.69 -9.95 -1.20
N VAL A 66 20.35 -10.38 -2.28
CA VAL A 66 19.85 -10.25 -3.65
C VAL A 66 18.60 -11.11 -3.85
N VAL A 67 18.58 -12.33 -3.35
CA VAL A 67 17.41 -13.24 -3.47
C VAL A 67 16.20 -12.63 -2.77
N PHE A 68 16.36 -12.13 -1.54
CA PHE A 68 15.26 -11.46 -0.84
C PHE A 68 14.76 -10.22 -1.58
N ARG A 69 15.67 -9.39 -2.11
CA ARG A 69 15.27 -8.22 -2.94
C ARG A 69 14.45 -8.65 -4.16
N THR A 70 14.87 -9.71 -4.86
CA THR A 70 14.15 -10.23 -6.01
C THR A 70 12.76 -10.76 -5.62
N ILE A 71 12.65 -11.53 -4.52
CA ILE A 71 11.37 -12.06 -4.04
C ILE A 71 10.40 -10.92 -3.69
N PHE A 72 10.84 -9.91 -2.93
CA PHE A 72 9.97 -8.79 -2.55
C PHE A 72 9.63 -7.87 -3.73
N TYR A 73 10.51 -7.77 -4.73
CA TYR A 73 10.25 -6.93 -5.90
C TYR A 73 9.42 -7.64 -6.98
N SER A 74 9.46 -8.96 -7.07
CA SER A 74 8.80 -9.71 -8.15
C SER A 74 7.30 -9.39 -8.33
N PRO A 75 6.51 -9.12 -7.28
CA PRO A 75 5.12 -8.73 -7.46
C PRO A 75 4.92 -7.41 -8.24
N ALA A 76 5.84 -6.45 -8.07
CA ALA A 76 5.76 -5.15 -8.71
C ALA A 76 5.95 -5.19 -10.23
N VAL A 77 6.49 -6.29 -10.76
CA VAL A 77 6.70 -6.49 -12.20
C VAL A 77 5.49 -7.14 -12.87
N LEU A 78 4.57 -7.71 -12.11
CA LEU A 78 3.42 -8.41 -12.65
C LEU A 78 2.39 -7.43 -13.25
N PRO A 79 1.79 -7.73 -14.41
CA PRO A 79 0.66 -6.98 -14.93
C PRO A 79 -0.50 -6.98 -13.93
N LEU A 80 -1.18 -5.84 -13.77
CA LEU A 80 -2.27 -5.68 -12.81
C LEU A 80 -3.39 -6.72 -12.96
N VAL A 81 -3.69 -7.09 -14.21
CA VAL A 81 -4.68 -8.15 -14.51
C VAL A 81 -4.24 -9.50 -13.94
N ALA A 82 -2.96 -9.84 -14.06
CA ALA A 82 -2.42 -11.08 -13.49
C ALA A 82 -2.48 -11.07 -11.96
N VAL A 83 -2.15 -9.94 -11.34
CA VAL A 83 -2.30 -9.75 -9.88
C VAL A 83 -3.75 -10.00 -9.46
N GLY A 84 -4.72 -9.40 -10.16
CA GLY A 84 -6.14 -9.59 -9.88
C GLY A 84 -6.58 -11.07 -9.97
N LEU A 85 -6.14 -11.79 -11.02
CA LEU A 85 -6.44 -13.22 -11.18
C LEU A 85 -5.80 -14.07 -10.09
N ILE A 86 -4.52 -13.85 -9.77
CA ILE A 86 -3.82 -14.60 -8.71
C ILE A 86 -4.56 -14.42 -7.38
N TRP A 87 -4.87 -13.19 -7.01
CA TRP A 87 -5.51 -12.92 -5.72
C TRP A 87 -6.98 -13.31 -5.67
N SER A 88 -7.71 -13.31 -6.80
CA SER A 88 -9.07 -13.88 -6.84
C SER A 88 -9.06 -15.38 -6.53
N TRP A 89 -8.04 -16.12 -6.96
CA TRP A 89 -7.85 -17.53 -6.61
C TRP A 89 -7.38 -17.69 -5.16
N MET A 90 -6.44 -16.86 -4.71
CA MET A 90 -5.96 -16.88 -3.32
C MET A 90 -7.09 -16.65 -2.30
N TYR A 91 -8.03 -15.75 -2.61
CA TYR A 91 -9.17 -15.41 -1.77
C TYR A 91 -10.42 -16.26 -2.02
N ASN A 92 -10.37 -17.25 -2.92
CA ASN A 92 -11.53 -18.07 -3.21
C ASN A 92 -12.04 -18.76 -1.94
N PRO A 93 -13.36 -18.68 -1.62
CA PRO A 93 -13.90 -19.23 -0.37
C PRO A 93 -13.77 -20.76 -0.27
N ASN A 94 -13.79 -21.48 -1.41
CA ASN A 94 -13.83 -22.95 -1.44
C ASN A 94 -12.42 -23.57 -1.48
N PHE A 95 -11.52 -23.04 -2.33
CA PHE A 95 -10.20 -23.63 -2.57
C PHE A 95 -9.05 -22.62 -2.41
N GLY A 96 -9.32 -21.38 -1.97
CA GLY A 96 -8.32 -20.34 -1.86
C GLY A 96 -7.26 -20.64 -0.80
N ALA A 97 -6.00 -20.40 -1.15
CA ALA A 97 -4.87 -20.71 -0.29
C ALA A 97 -4.93 -19.97 1.05
N VAL A 98 -5.52 -18.76 1.10
CA VAL A 98 -5.70 -18.01 2.35
C VAL A 98 -6.58 -18.76 3.34
N ASN A 99 -7.74 -19.24 2.88
CA ASN A 99 -8.66 -20.02 3.73
C ASN A 99 -8.08 -21.39 4.11
N ILE A 100 -7.35 -22.04 3.22
CA ILE A 100 -6.66 -23.31 3.52
C ILE A 100 -5.61 -23.10 4.60
N ALA A 101 -4.78 -22.07 4.48
CA ALA A 101 -3.76 -21.74 5.48
C ALA A 101 -4.38 -21.41 6.85
N LEU A 102 -5.44 -20.60 6.88
CA LEU A 102 -6.15 -20.29 8.12
C LEU A 102 -6.70 -21.56 8.82
N LYS A 103 -7.32 -22.45 8.07
CA LYS A 103 -7.83 -23.74 8.61
C LYS A 103 -6.69 -24.61 9.13
N ALA A 104 -5.57 -24.69 8.42
CA ALA A 104 -4.39 -25.45 8.85
C ALA A 104 -3.75 -24.90 10.14
N MET A 105 -3.84 -23.58 10.37
CA MET A 105 -3.37 -22.92 11.60
C MET A 105 -4.39 -22.99 12.76
N GLY A 106 -5.53 -23.66 12.61
CA GLY A 106 -6.61 -23.69 13.62
C GLY A 106 -7.46 -22.42 13.67
N LEU A 107 -7.27 -21.48 12.73
CA LEU A 107 -7.99 -20.22 12.60
C LEU A 107 -9.16 -20.30 11.60
N GLY A 108 -9.74 -21.50 11.43
CA GLY A 108 -10.81 -21.74 10.45
C GLY A 108 -12.05 -20.84 10.64
N TRP A 109 -12.27 -20.31 11.83
CA TRP A 109 -13.34 -19.36 12.13
C TRP A 109 -13.18 -17.99 11.43
N LEU A 110 -11.97 -17.65 10.96
CA LEU A 110 -11.69 -16.47 10.14
C LEU A 110 -11.91 -16.72 8.65
N ALA A 111 -12.03 -17.99 8.22
CA ALA A 111 -12.19 -18.31 6.80
C ALA A 111 -13.55 -17.84 6.27
N ARG A 112 -13.51 -17.03 5.20
CA ARG A 112 -14.71 -16.40 4.62
C ARG A 112 -14.52 -16.08 3.14
N GLY A 113 -15.55 -15.48 2.54
CA GLY A 113 -15.48 -14.97 1.16
C GLY A 113 -14.90 -13.55 1.14
N TRP A 114 -13.58 -13.44 1.21
CA TRP A 114 -12.84 -12.19 1.38
C TRP A 114 -13.23 -11.04 0.44
N LEU A 115 -13.57 -11.36 -0.83
CA LEU A 115 -13.94 -10.37 -1.84
C LEU A 115 -15.46 -10.20 -1.99
N SER A 116 -16.24 -11.15 -1.51
CA SER A 116 -17.71 -11.12 -1.58
C SER A 116 -18.38 -10.62 -0.31
N ASP A 117 -17.63 -10.52 0.78
CA ASP A 117 -18.10 -10.00 2.05
C ASP A 117 -17.79 -8.50 2.12
N TYR A 118 -18.82 -7.68 2.36
CA TYR A 118 -18.75 -6.24 2.41
C TYR A 118 -17.70 -5.72 3.41
N ASP A 119 -17.61 -6.34 4.58
CA ASP A 119 -16.72 -5.90 5.66
C ASP A 119 -15.23 -6.20 5.37
N THR A 120 -14.94 -7.15 4.49
CA THR A 120 -13.57 -7.60 4.22
C THR A 120 -13.05 -7.25 2.83
N ALA A 121 -13.93 -6.94 1.88
CA ALA A 121 -13.53 -6.73 0.48
C ALA A 121 -12.51 -5.58 0.33
N LEU A 122 -12.73 -4.45 1.02
CA LEU A 122 -11.81 -3.31 0.99
C LEU A 122 -10.44 -3.68 1.58
N ALA A 123 -10.43 -4.37 2.73
CA ALA A 123 -9.19 -4.79 3.39
C ALA A 123 -8.44 -5.84 2.57
N ALA A 124 -9.14 -6.82 1.98
CA ALA A 124 -8.54 -7.86 1.13
C ALA A 124 -7.88 -7.26 -0.13
N THR A 125 -8.58 -6.36 -0.81
CA THR A 125 -8.01 -5.66 -1.97
C THR A 125 -6.86 -4.75 -1.57
N PHE A 126 -6.91 -4.12 -0.41
CA PHE A 126 -5.82 -3.31 0.13
C PHE A 126 -4.56 -4.14 0.41
N VAL A 127 -4.68 -5.34 0.99
CA VAL A 127 -3.55 -6.27 1.19
C VAL A 127 -2.90 -6.65 -0.13
N THR A 128 -3.72 -6.91 -1.16
CA THR A 128 -3.24 -7.16 -2.53
C THR A 128 -2.43 -5.99 -3.07
N ASN A 129 -2.93 -4.77 -2.88
CA ASN A 129 -2.25 -3.54 -3.29
C ASN A 129 -0.89 -3.39 -2.57
N VAL A 130 -0.86 -3.56 -1.25
CA VAL A 130 0.38 -3.49 -0.45
C VAL A 130 1.39 -4.51 -0.95
N TRP A 131 0.99 -5.76 -1.17
CA TRP A 131 1.86 -6.82 -1.68
C TRP A 131 2.49 -6.45 -3.03
N SER A 132 1.73 -5.82 -3.93
CA SER A 132 2.22 -5.40 -5.25
C SER A 132 3.19 -4.21 -5.19
N HIS A 133 3.02 -3.28 -4.25
CA HIS A 133 3.76 -2.01 -4.24
C HIS A 133 4.93 -1.96 -3.27
N VAL A 134 4.92 -2.79 -2.24
CA VAL A 134 5.96 -2.80 -1.19
C VAL A 134 7.37 -3.00 -1.75
N GLY A 135 7.52 -3.86 -2.75
CA GLY A 135 8.84 -4.15 -3.35
C GLY A 135 9.42 -2.97 -4.10
N PHE A 136 8.59 -2.19 -4.78
CA PHE A 136 9.02 -0.97 -5.47
C PHE A 136 9.48 0.10 -4.47
N ALA A 137 8.69 0.35 -3.42
CA ALA A 137 9.06 1.26 -2.34
C ALA A 137 10.38 0.84 -1.67
N MET A 138 10.54 -0.47 -1.39
CA MET A 138 11.77 -1.03 -0.85
C MET A 138 13.00 -0.71 -1.71
N LEU A 139 12.92 -0.89 -3.04
CA LEU A 139 14.04 -0.61 -3.94
C LEU A 139 14.39 0.87 -3.98
N LEU A 140 13.40 1.76 -4.02
CA LEU A 140 13.64 3.20 -3.99
C LEU A 140 14.34 3.62 -2.69
N PHE A 141 13.87 3.14 -1.54
CA PHE A 141 14.54 3.41 -0.27
C PHE A 141 15.93 2.81 -0.18
N LEU A 142 16.12 1.61 -0.73
CA LEU A 142 17.44 0.97 -0.75
C LEU A 142 18.44 1.78 -1.58
N ALA A 143 18.02 2.29 -2.75
CA ALA A 143 18.84 3.18 -3.56
C ALA A 143 19.15 4.49 -2.81
N GLY A 144 18.14 5.08 -2.16
CA GLY A 144 18.33 6.28 -1.34
C GLY A 144 19.30 6.05 -0.17
N LEU A 145 19.17 4.94 0.54
CA LEU A 145 20.09 4.58 1.63
C LEU A 145 21.53 4.41 1.17
N GLN A 146 21.73 3.86 -0.03
CA GLN A 146 23.08 3.65 -0.60
C GLN A 146 23.70 4.95 -1.12
N ALA A 147 22.89 5.97 -1.39
CA ALA A 147 23.37 7.29 -1.82
C ALA A 147 23.84 8.17 -0.64
N ILE A 148 23.52 7.81 0.60
CA ILE A 148 23.95 8.59 1.78
C ILE A 148 25.46 8.39 2.00
N PRO A 149 26.26 9.48 2.03
CA PRO A 149 27.69 9.38 2.31
C PRO A 149 27.98 8.78 3.68
N ARG A 150 28.98 7.93 3.75
CA ARG A 150 29.41 7.27 5.01
C ARG A 150 29.88 8.28 6.06
N ASP A 151 30.47 9.36 5.61
CA ASP A 151 31.01 10.42 6.48
C ASP A 151 29.93 10.98 7.43
N TYR A 152 28.67 11.02 7.00
CA TYR A 152 27.57 11.48 7.85
C TYR A 152 27.33 10.56 9.04
N TYR A 153 27.45 9.25 8.81
CA TYR A 153 27.32 8.26 9.88
C TYR A 153 28.55 8.22 10.79
N GLU A 154 29.74 8.46 10.24
CA GLU A 154 30.99 8.56 11.00
C GLU A 154 30.97 9.79 11.88
N ALA A 155 30.60 10.96 11.38
CA ALA A 155 30.42 12.17 12.17
C ALA A 155 29.41 11.97 13.31
N ALA A 156 28.24 11.41 13.01
CA ALA A 156 27.23 11.10 14.03
C ALA A 156 27.75 10.17 15.13
N LYS A 157 28.60 9.20 14.80
CA LYS A 157 29.24 8.31 15.79
C LYS A 157 30.25 9.06 16.66
N LEU A 158 31.03 9.98 16.08
CA LEU A 158 31.98 10.80 16.83
C LEU A 158 31.25 11.72 17.82
N ASP A 159 30.06 12.21 17.45
CA ASP A 159 29.16 12.98 18.31
C ASP A 159 28.42 12.10 19.36
N GLY A 160 28.70 10.81 19.41
CA GLY A 160 28.09 9.88 20.38
C GLY A 160 26.65 9.45 20.05
N ALA A 161 26.18 9.65 18.81
CA ALA A 161 24.84 9.27 18.42
C ALA A 161 24.64 7.76 18.42
N ASN A 162 23.58 7.28 19.07
CA ASN A 162 23.14 5.88 18.99
C ASN A 162 22.44 5.59 17.65
N ALA A 163 22.09 4.32 17.38
CA ALA A 163 21.48 3.88 16.13
C ALA A 163 20.14 4.58 15.83
N TRP A 164 19.31 4.83 16.84
CA TRP A 164 18.05 5.54 16.68
C TRP A 164 18.25 7.04 16.37
N GLN A 165 19.19 7.67 17.04
CA GLN A 165 19.57 9.07 16.78
C GLN A 165 20.14 9.21 15.37
N SER A 166 21.04 8.32 14.93
CA SER A 166 21.55 8.30 13.56
C SER A 166 20.43 8.08 12.53
N PHE A 167 19.49 7.18 12.80
CA PHE A 167 18.32 7.00 11.93
C PHE A 167 17.48 8.28 11.83
N ARG A 168 17.14 8.89 12.97
CA ARG A 168 16.24 10.05 13.01
C ARG A 168 16.87 11.33 12.46
N HIS A 169 18.16 11.55 12.69
CA HIS A 169 18.84 12.83 12.38
C HIS A 169 19.72 12.77 11.12
N VAL A 170 20.11 11.57 10.66
CA VAL A 170 20.89 11.40 9.42
C VAL A 170 20.06 10.70 8.36
N THR A 171 19.64 9.45 8.62
CA THR A 171 19.01 8.59 7.61
C THR A 171 17.68 9.18 7.14
N LEU A 172 16.76 9.48 8.04
CA LEU A 172 15.41 9.92 7.69
C LEU A 172 15.39 11.29 6.97
N PRO A 173 16.18 12.31 7.40
CA PRO A 173 16.29 13.56 6.65
C PRO A 173 16.87 13.38 5.25
N CYS A 174 17.90 12.55 5.08
CA CYS A 174 18.50 12.27 3.77
C CYS A 174 17.55 11.51 2.84
N LEU A 175 16.58 10.74 3.38
CA LEU A 175 15.58 10.02 2.62
C LEU A 175 14.33 10.87 2.26
N ARG A 176 14.21 12.11 2.73
CA ARG A 176 13.05 12.97 2.41
C ARG A 176 12.73 13.06 0.91
N PRO A 177 13.70 13.22 0.00
CA PRO A 177 13.41 13.24 -1.44
C PRO A 177 12.81 11.93 -1.94
N VAL A 178 13.30 10.80 -1.42
CA VAL A 178 12.78 9.47 -1.78
C VAL A 178 11.37 9.26 -1.24
N LEU A 179 11.09 9.74 -0.02
CA LEU A 179 9.73 9.73 0.55
C LEU A 179 8.74 10.48 -0.36
N GLY A 180 9.12 11.64 -0.88
CA GLY A 180 8.28 12.39 -1.82
C GLY A 180 8.03 11.70 -3.17
N ILE A 181 8.90 10.78 -3.58
CA ILE A 181 8.74 9.99 -4.82
C ILE A 181 7.89 8.74 -4.57
N THR A 182 7.94 8.17 -3.35
CA THR A 182 7.22 6.94 -3.00
C THR A 182 5.77 7.20 -2.59
N MET A 183 5.43 8.43 -2.27
CA MET A 183 4.07 8.90 -1.92
C MET A 183 3.36 9.53 -3.11
#